data_86fa6055c1e42e746ed51be997992575
#
_entry.id   86fa6055c1e42e746ed51be997992575
#
_cell.length_a   1.000
_cell.length_b   1.000
_cell.length_c   1.000
_cell.angle_alpha   90.00
_cell.angle_beta   90.00
_cell.angle_gamma   90.00
#
_symmetry.space_group_name_H-M   'P 1'
#
loop_
_entity.id
_entity.type
_entity.pdbx_description
1 polymer ?
#
loop_
_entity_poly.entity_id
_entity_poly.type
_entity_poly.pdbx_seq_one_letter_code
_entity_poly.pdbx_strand_id
1 'polypeptide(L)'
;MENFGSWSIITTNFLIVLYMALGGVIFSSLLHLVGGKWRFQVRRLACANMVLFPIAFVLLLVLLANGEATFPWLAGAHDEGVHLVGWHNYTFLVIREIAGFVVTFLLCCIFVRRQRLSETEGTPEALERFHRVAILIPFVYVLYGTMVAWDFEMTLEAGWHSASYAAYHFQSNFHGYLAYFTLMLYVLDKSGRLKDRFDRKIYNYMAQFMLGMTIMWVYFYFTQYLVFWYGRLPGDMDRYIRMIEGGYYVPGVIFLLFKFIIPFCTLAITRSRHSRAIIVIVAMFILAGTWLERYIWISGSVSSRFFHTPLSSMFDVLVTGIIAATAILALRWILIRYELLTSKA
;
A
#
# COMPACT_ATOMS: atom_id res chain seq x y z
N MET A 1 -14.54 -18.54 11.61
CA MET A 1 -14.35 -17.21 12.21
C MET A 1 -13.33 -17.17 13.35
N GLU A 2 -13.18 -18.21 14.16
CA GLU A 2 -12.22 -18.23 15.28
C GLU A 2 -10.78 -17.86 14.88
N ASN A 3 -10.39 -18.09 13.64
CA ASN A 3 -9.08 -17.80 13.10
C ASN A 3 -9.01 -16.53 12.21
N PHE A 4 -10.05 -15.67 12.23
CA PHE A 4 -10.09 -14.49 11.34
C PHE A 4 -8.90 -13.54 11.56
N GLY A 5 -8.53 -13.29 12.82
CA GLY A 5 -7.38 -12.42 13.13
C GLY A 5 -6.06 -12.94 12.57
N SER A 6 -5.83 -14.25 12.60
CA SER A 6 -4.65 -14.87 11.98
C SER A 6 -4.75 -14.88 10.45
N TRP A 7 -5.92 -15.13 9.88
CA TRP A 7 -6.17 -15.07 8.44
C TRP A 7 -6.00 -13.66 7.88
N SER A 8 -6.35 -12.63 8.66
CA SER A 8 -6.19 -11.21 8.30
C SER A 8 -4.74 -10.83 7.96
N ILE A 9 -3.75 -11.61 8.43
CA ILE A 9 -2.34 -11.46 8.06
C ILE A 9 -2.13 -11.66 6.55
N ILE A 10 -2.81 -12.63 5.94
CA ILE A 10 -2.70 -12.88 4.50
C ILE A 10 -3.29 -11.70 3.73
N THR A 11 -4.47 -11.21 4.13
CA THR A 11 -5.11 -10.03 3.52
C THR A 11 -4.23 -8.79 3.66
N THR A 12 -3.66 -8.57 4.84
CA THR A 12 -2.73 -7.46 5.08
C THR A 12 -1.52 -7.53 4.16
N ASN A 13 -0.88 -8.69 4.07
CA ASN A 13 0.30 -8.88 3.21
C ASN A 13 -0.06 -8.79 1.73
N PHE A 14 -1.25 -9.25 1.31
CA PHE A 14 -1.76 -9.02 -0.05
C PHE A 14 -1.82 -7.53 -0.38
N LEU A 15 -2.45 -6.72 0.48
CA LEU A 15 -2.55 -5.27 0.28
C LEU A 15 -1.17 -4.62 0.22
N ILE A 16 -0.27 -4.97 1.13
CA ILE A 16 1.10 -4.43 1.13
C ILE A 16 1.81 -4.75 -0.19
N VAL A 17 1.81 -6.02 -0.63
CA VAL A 17 2.48 -6.43 -1.88
C VAL A 17 1.85 -5.76 -3.10
N LEU A 18 0.51 -5.69 -3.17
CA LEU A 18 -0.23 -5.02 -4.24
C LEU A 18 0.17 -3.54 -4.34
N TYR A 19 0.15 -2.82 -3.21
CA TYR A 19 0.48 -1.40 -3.22
C TYR A 19 1.97 -1.11 -3.36
N MET A 20 2.86 -2.04 -3.04
CA MET A 20 4.28 -1.94 -3.44
C MET A 20 4.45 -2.07 -4.95
N ALA A 21 3.69 -2.96 -5.60
CA ALA A 21 3.71 -3.11 -7.06
C ALA A 21 3.13 -1.86 -7.77
N LEU A 22 1.94 -1.43 -7.38
CA LEU A 22 1.25 -0.25 -7.91
C LEU A 22 2.01 1.04 -7.62
N GLY A 23 2.55 1.16 -6.40
CA GLY A 23 3.27 2.34 -5.93
C GLY A 23 4.44 2.72 -6.85
N GLY A 24 5.14 1.73 -7.41
CA GLY A 24 6.25 1.98 -8.33
C GLY A 24 5.81 2.68 -9.62
N VAL A 25 4.71 2.26 -10.16
CA VAL A 25 4.17 2.80 -11.40
C VAL A 25 3.56 4.19 -11.18
N ILE A 26 2.73 4.34 -10.13
CA ILE A 26 2.14 5.65 -9.79
C ILE A 26 3.21 6.68 -9.44
N PHE A 27 4.23 6.31 -8.68
CA PHE A 27 5.33 7.20 -8.35
C PHE A 27 6.08 7.69 -9.60
N SER A 28 6.41 6.76 -10.53
CA SER A 28 7.04 7.10 -11.80
C SER A 28 6.16 8.02 -12.66
N SER A 29 4.85 7.76 -12.70
CA SER A 29 3.87 8.58 -13.40
C SER A 29 3.78 9.99 -12.82
N LEU A 30 3.60 10.11 -11.49
CA LEU A 30 3.53 11.41 -10.82
C LEU A 30 4.79 12.24 -11.05
N LEU A 31 5.97 11.65 -10.92
CA LEU A 31 7.23 12.35 -11.19
C LEU A 31 7.36 12.82 -12.65
N HIS A 32 6.79 12.06 -13.59
CA HIS A 32 6.75 12.47 -14.98
C HIS A 32 5.80 13.66 -15.19
N LEU A 33 4.59 13.59 -14.63
CA LEU A 33 3.55 14.62 -14.80
C LEU A 33 3.94 15.96 -14.16
N VAL A 34 4.58 15.92 -12.98
CA VAL A 34 5.06 17.15 -12.31
C VAL A 34 6.40 17.67 -12.85
N GLY A 35 6.98 17.00 -13.84
CA GLY A 35 8.24 17.42 -14.46
C GLY A 35 9.48 17.28 -13.56
N GLY A 36 9.43 16.47 -12.50
CA GLY A 36 10.53 16.29 -11.56
C GLY A 36 11.81 15.82 -12.26
N LYS A 37 12.88 16.63 -12.25
CA LYS A 37 14.13 16.31 -12.96
C LYS A 37 14.83 15.06 -12.44
N TRP A 38 14.68 14.75 -11.16
CA TRP A 38 15.26 13.56 -10.51
C TRP A 38 14.58 12.24 -10.89
N ARG A 39 13.41 12.30 -11.59
CA ARG A 39 12.69 11.09 -12.07
C ARG A 39 13.57 10.14 -12.88
N PHE A 40 14.49 10.67 -13.68
CA PHE A 40 15.35 9.85 -14.52
C PHE A 40 16.26 8.91 -13.76
N GLN A 41 16.59 9.23 -12.52
CA GLN A 41 17.45 8.42 -11.66
C GLN A 41 16.68 7.30 -10.94
N VAL A 42 15.38 7.48 -10.69
CA VAL A 42 14.59 6.58 -9.84
C VAL A 42 13.48 5.82 -10.57
N ARG A 43 12.98 6.32 -11.71
CA ARG A 43 11.79 5.78 -12.38
C ARG A 43 11.95 4.33 -12.83
N ARG A 44 13.14 3.91 -13.29
CA ARG A 44 13.41 2.52 -13.67
C ARG A 44 13.38 1.59 -12.46
N LEU A 45 13.98 2.01 -11.34
CA LEU A 45 13.95 1.28 -10.08
C LEU A 45 12.52 1.20 -9.51
N ALA A 46 11.77 2.29 -9.58
CA ALA A 46 10.37 2.32 -9.17
C ALA A 46 9.52 1.34 -9.98
N CYS A 47 9.62 1.37 -11.30
CA CYS A 47 8.88 0.46 -12.18
C CYS A 47 9.29 -1.02 -12.04
N ALA A 48 10.50 -1.33 -11.55
CA ALA A 48 10.92 -2.70 -11.28
C ALA A 48 10.02 -3.40 -10.25
N ASN A 49 9.36 -2.64 -9.37
CA ASN A 49 8.41 -3.17 -8.39
C ASN A 49 7.19 -3.86 -9.02
N MET A 50 6.92 -3.65 -10.32
CA MET A 50 5.90 -4.42 -11.04
C MET A 50 6.09 -5.95 -10.98
N VAL A 51 7.29 -6.43 -10.71
CA VAL A 51 7.55 -7.87 -10.50
C VAL A 51 6.78 -8.46 -9.33
N LEU A 52 6.24 -7.62 -8.44
CA LEU A 52 5.42 -8.04 -7.31
C LEU A 52 3.96 -8.36 -7.69
N PHE A 53 3.48 -7.92 -8.87
CA PHE A 53 2.10 -8.21 -9.30
C PHE A 53 1.75 -9.71 -9.35
N PRO A 54 2.60 -10.62 -9.88
CA PRO A 54 2.29 -12.04 -9.83
C PRO A 54 2.13 -12.59 -8.42
N ILE A 55 2.92 -12.10 -7.45
CA ILE A 55 2.81 -12.49 -6.05
C ILE A 55 1.47 -11.99 -5.47
N ALA A 56 1.14 -10.73 -5.72
CA ALA A 56 -0.14 -10.15 -5.32
C ALA A 56 -1.33 -10.91 -5.94
N PHE A 57 -1.22 -11.34 -7.21
CA PHE A 57 -2.26 -12.12 -7.87
C PHE A 57 -2.47 -13.49 -7.23
N VAL A 58 -1.40 -14.20 -6.91
CA VAL A 58 -1.49 -15.48 -6.19
C VAL A 58 -2.16 -15.31 -4.83
N LEU A 59 -1.77 -14.27 -4.08
CA LEU A 59 -2.41 -13.95 -2.80
C LEU A 59 -3.89 -13.60 -2.96
N LEU A 60 -4.26 -12.82 -4.00
CA LEU A 60 -5.65 -12.54 -4.33
C LEU A 60 -6.44 -13.81 -4.57
N LEU A 61 -5.90 -14.73 -5.39
CA LEU A 61 -6.57 -16.02 -5.65
C LEU A 61 -6.74 -16.86 -4.38
N VAL A 62 -5.74 -16.87 -3.47
CA VAL A 62 -5.85 -17.56 -2.18
C VAL A 62 -6.96 -16.96 -1.33
N LEU A 63 -7.08 -15.63 -1.26
CA LEU A 63 -8.13 -14.94 -0.51
C LEU A 63 -9.51 -15.19 -1.10
N LEU A 64 -9.64 -15.13 -2.44
CA LEU A 64 -10.90 -15.41 -3.11
C LEU A 64 -11.28 -16.90 -3.06
N ALA A 65 -10.35 -17.83 -3.08
CA ALA A 65 -10.66 -19.26 -2.90
C ALA A 65 -11.15 -19.62 -1.50
N ASN A 66 -10.82 -18.78 -0.50
CA ASN A 66 -11.21 -18.95 0.90
C ASN A 66 -12.12 -17.79 1.35
N GLY A 67 -13.19 -17.56 0.59
CA GLY A 67 -14.07 -16.40 0.79
C GLY A 67 -14.66 -16.30 2.18
N GLU A 68 -15.14 -17.40 2.78
CA GLU A 68 -15.72 -17.41 4.13
C GLU A 68 -14.71 -17.04 5.24
N ALA A 69 -13.44 -17.33 5.05
CA ALA A 69 -12.38 -16.93 5.96
C ALA A 69 -11.94 -15.46 5.74
N THR A 70 -12.13 -14.95 4.53
CA THR A 70 -11.69 -13.61 4.12
C THR A 70 -12.76 -12.55 4.33
N PHE A 71 -14.02 -12.89 4.04
CA PHE A 71 -15.14 -11.96 4.05
C PHE A 71 -16.16 -12.37 5.13
N PRO A 72 -16.17 -11.71 6.30
CA PRO A 72 -17.04 -12.04 7.43
C PRO A 72 -18.53 -12.06 7.10
N TRP A 73 -18.98 -11.26 6.14
CA TRP A 73 -20.37 -11.21 5.71
C TRP A 73 -20.83 -12.49 4.98
N LEU A 74 -19.93 -13.32 4.42
CA LEU A 74 -20.25 -14.64 3.88
C LEU A 74 -20.49 -15.68 4.98
N ALA A 75 -19.82 -15.54 6.11
CA ALA A 75 -19.94 -16.46 7.25
C ALA A 75 -21.12 -16.13 8.18
N GLY A 76 -22.01 -15.22 7.79
CA GLY A 76 -23.16 -14.82 8.62
C GLY A 76 -22.80 -14.07 9.90
N ALA A 77 -21.66 -13.37 9.90
CA ALA A 77 -21.12 -12.68 11.08
C ALA A 77 -21.86 -11.38 11.43
N HIS A 78 -22.85 -10.99 10.65
CA HIS A 78 -23.59 -9.75 10.82
C HIS A 78 -25.08 -10.03 11.07
N ASP A 79 -25.72 -9.12 11.84
CA ASP A 79 -27.14 -9.17 12.10
C ASP A 79 -27.96 -9.26 10.80
N GLU A 80 -28.97 -10.13 10.81
CA GLU A 80 -29.92 -10.28 9.71
C GLU A 80 -30.57 -8.94 9.39
N GLY A 81 -30.17 -8.28 8.33
CA GLY A 81 -30.76 -7.03 7.86
C GLY A 81 -29.83 -5.98 7.30
N VAL A 82 -28.53 -6.08 7.54
CA VAL A 82 -27.56 -5.11 7.01
C VAL A 82 -26.75 -5.74 5.89
N HIS A 83 -27.35 -5.82 4.69
CA HIS A 83 -26.63 -6.22 3.49
C HIS A 83 -26.61 -5.08 2.49
N LEU A 84 -25.43 -4.77 1.95
CA LEU A 84 -25.30 -3.90 0.78
C LEU A 84 -25.78 -4.67 -0.46
N VAL A 85 -27.09 -4.59 -0.72
CA VAL A 85 -27.74 -5.28 -1.84
C VAL A 85 -27.00 -4.97 -3.15
N GLY A 86 -26.54 -6.00 -3.84
CA GLY A 86 -25.79 -5.89 -5.08
C GLY A 86 -24.26 -5.82 -4.91
N TRP A 87 -23.73 -5.20 -3.86
CA TRP A 87 -22.28 -5.17 -3.61
C TRP A 87 -21.80 -6.44 -2.90
N HIS A 88 -22.51 -6.92 -1.89
CA HIS A 88 -22.27 -8.19 -1.18
C HIS A 88 -22.76 -9.40 -1.98
N ASN A 89 -22.33 -9.50 -3.22
CA ASN A 89 -22.51 -10.68 -4.06
C ASN A 89 -21.14 -11.29 -4.35
N TYR A 90 -20.89 -12.50 -3.84
CA TYR A 90 -19.59 -13.12 -3.93
C TYR A 90 -19.11 -13.36 -5.37
N THR A 91 -20.01 -13.83 -6.25
CA THR A 91 -19.67 -14.01 -7.67
C THR A 91 -19.27 -12.69 -8.32
N PHE A 92 -20.00 -11.63 -8.02
CA PHE A 92 -19.68 -10.29 -8.52
C PHE A 92 -18.37 -9.76 -7.92
N LEU A 93 -18.10 -10.02 -6.64
CA LEU A 93 -16.84 -9.67 -5.98
C LEU A 93 -15.66 -10.35 -6.68
N VAL A 94 -15.74 -11.65 -6.92
CA VAL A 94 -14.66 -12.41 -7.59
C VAL A 94 -14.40 -11.86 -8.99
N ILE A 95 -15.48 -11.61 -9.77
CA ILE A 95 -15.36 -11.09 -11.14
C ILE A 95 -14.72 -9.69 -11.13
N ARG A 96 -15.22 -8.77 -10.30
CA ARG A 96 -14.69 -7.39 -10.28
C ARG A 96 -13.26 -7.30 -9.79
N GLU A 97 -12.87 -8.10 -8.79
CA GLU A 97 -11.50 -8.09 -8.26
C GLU A 97 -10.50 -8.67 -9.26
N ILE A 98 -10.82 -9.79 -9.90
CA ILE A 98 -9.96 -10.38 -10.95
C ILE A 98 -9.90 -9.46 -12.17
N ALA A 99 -11.02 -8.95 -12.64
CA ALA A 99 -11.06 -8.06 -13.80
C ALA A 99 -10.31 -6.74 -13.52
N GLY A 100 -10.56 -6.12 -12.37
CA GLY A 100 -9.88 -4.90 -11.95
C GLY A 100 -8.36 -5.08 -11.81
N PHE A 101 -7.93 -6.20 -11.22
CA PHE A 101 -6.52 -6.55 -11.13
C PHE A 101 -5.87 -6.69 -12.50
N VAL A 102 -6.49 -7.48 -13.40
CA VAL A 102 -5.95 -7.75 -14.75
C VAL A 102 -5.87 -6.46 -15.57
N VAL A 103 -6.94 -5.65 -15.58
CA VAL A 103 -6.96 -4.37 -16.29
C VAL A 103 -5.86 -3.44 -15.77
N THR A 104 -5.74 -3.32 -14.45
CA THR A 104 -4.71 -2.49 -13.81
C THR A 104 -3.31 -2.98 -14.15
N PHE A 105 -3.06 -4.28 -14.07
CA PHE A 105 -1.78 -4.88 -14.43
C PHE A 105 -1.41 -4.64 -15.90
N LEU A 106 -2.35 -4.82 -16.83
CA LEU A 106 -2.12 -4.58 -18.25
C LEU A 106 -1.80 -3.10 -18.54
N LEU A 107 -2.51 -2.16 -17.90
CA LEU A 107 -2.23 -0.74 -18.03
C LEU A 107 -0.84 -0.36 -17.46
N CYS A 108 -0.45 -0.97 -16.34
CA CYS A 108 0.90 -0.82 -15.81
C CYS A 108 1.97 -1.38 -16.75
N CYS A 109 1.73 -2.52 -17.40
CA CYS A 109 2.62 -3.08 -18.43
C CYS A 109 2.76 -2.13 -19.63
N ILE A 110 1.64 -1.58 -20.11
CA ILE A 110 1.63 -0.58 -21.20
C ILE A 110 2.44 0.66 -20.78
N PHE A 111 2.25 1.17 -19.57
CA PHE A 111 2.99 2.30 -19.04
C PHE A 111 4.50 2.06 -19.06
N VAL A 112 4.97 0.95 -18.50
CA VAL A 112 6.41 0.63 -18.44
C VAL A 112 6.98 0.43 -19.84
N ARG A 113 6.23 -0.22 -20.73
CA ARG A 113 6.65 -0.37 -22.14
C ARG A 113 6.79 0.99 -22.81
N ARG A 114 5.80 1.89 -22.66
CA ARG A 114 5.83 3.23 -23.25
C ARG A 114 6.94 4.10 -22.66
N GLN A 115 7.17 3.99 -21.35
CA GLN A 115 8.31 4.66 -20.71
C GLN A 115 9.64 4.25 -21.34
N ARG A 116 9.86 2.94 -21.54
CA ARG A 116 11.09 2.44 -22.16
C ARG A 116 11.24 2.91 -23.60
N LEU A 117 10.18 2.81 -24.41
CA LEU A 117 10.19 3.28 -25.78
C LEU A 117 10.51 4.79 -25.87
N SER A 118 9.94 5.61 -25.00
CA SER A 118 10.26 7.04 -24.95
C SER A 118 11.73 7.32 -24.60
N GLU A 119 12.36 6.44 -23.86
CA GLU A 119 13.79 6.54 -23.53
C GLU A 119 14.71 6.08 -24.66
N THR A 120 14.30 5.07 -25.43
CA THR A 120 15.12 4.48 -26.49
C THR A 120 14.96 5.19 -27.83
N GLU A 121 13.75 5.57 -28.19
CA GLU A 121 13.45 6.26 -29.45
C GLU A 121 13.81 7.75 -29.39
N GLY A 122 13.59 8.39 -28.24
CA GLY A 122 13.88 9.81 -28.02
C GLY A 122 13.05 10.78 -28.90
N THR A 123 12.01 10.28 -29.59
CA THR A 123 11.17 11.07 -30.48
C THR A 123 10.06 11.81 -29.72
N PRO A 124 9.62 13.00 -30.19
CA PRO A 124 8.51 13.72 -29.58
C PRO A 124 7.23 12.88 -29.53
N GLU A 125 6.97 12.10 -30.58
CA GLU A 125 5.77 11.24 -30.67
C GLU A 125 5.79 10.11 -29.63
N ALA A 126 6.96 9.51 -29.38
CA ALA A 126 7.12 8.48 -28.35
C ALA A 126 6.89 9.07 -26.94
N LEU A 127 7.40 10.27 -26.70
CA LEU A 127 7.21 11.00 -25.45
C LEU A 127 5.73 11.36 -25.23
N GLU A 128 5.03 11.83 -26.27
CA GLU A 128 3.59 12.15 -26.19
C GLU A 128 2.74 10.90 -25.90
N ARG A 129 3.03 9.78 -26.59
CA ARG A 129 2.35 8.49 -26.31
C ARG A 129 2.57 8.04 -24.88
N PHE A 130 3.79 8.21 -24.34
CA PHE A 130 4.07 7.94 -22.94
C PHE A 130 3.30 8.87 -22.00
N HIS A 131 3.29 10.18 -22.31
CA HIS A 131 2.58 11.18 -21.50
C HIS A 131 1.07 10.88 -21.38
N ARG A 132 0.42 10.49 -22.49
CA ARG A 132 -1.00 10.09 -22.48
C ARG A 132 -1.28 8.92 -21.55
N VAL A 133 -0.42 7.89 -21.56
CA VAL A 133 -0.57 6.76 -20.64
C VAL A 133 -0.26 7.18 -19.20
N ALA A 134 0.72 8.04 -18.98
CA ALA A 134 1.07 8.54 -17.66
C ALA A 134 -0.09 9.28 -16.98
N ILE A 135 -0.91 10.02 -17.73
CA ILE A 135 -2.11 10.68 -17.18
C ILE A 135 -3.15 9.65 -16.70
N LEU A 136 -3.27 8.50 -17.36
CA LEU A 136 -4.27 7.48 -16.98
C LEU A 136 -3.93 6.73 -15.69
N ILE A 137 -2.64 6.59 -15.36
CA ILE A 137 -2.19 5.79 -14.20
C ILE A 137 -2.76 6.30 -12.87
N PRO A 138 -2.76 7.60 -12.51
CA PRO A 138 -3.38 8.09 -11.28
C PRO A 138 -4.87 7.76 -11.19
N PHE A 139 -5.61 7.85 -12.29
CA PHE A 139 -7.04 7.50 -12.31
C PHE A 139 -7.24 6.01 -12.04
N VAL A 140 -6.47 5.16 -12.70
CA VAL A 140 -6.51 3.70 -12.48
C VAL A 140 -6.15 3.35 -11.03
N TYR A 141 -5.13 4.00 -10.48
CA TYR A 141 -4.73 3.82 -9.08
C TYR A 141 -5.86 4.16 -8.11
N VAL A 142 -6.54 5.29 -8.34
CA VAL A 142 -7.67 5.72 -7.50
C VAL A 142 -8.87 4.79 -7.68
N LEU A 143 -9.26 4.47 -8.90
CA LEU A 143 -10.44 3.63 -9.18
C LEU A 143 -10.27 2.21 -8.64
N TYR A 144 -9.16 1.56 -8.97
CA TYR A 144 -8.88 0.22 -8.49
C TYR A 144 -8.62 0.22 -6.98
N GLY A 145 -7.88 1.20 -6.47
CA GLY A 145 -7.64 1.37 -5.04
C GLY A 145 -8.92 1.60 -4.24
N THR A 146 -9.92 2.28 -4.80
CA THR A 146 -11.25 2.45 -4.19
C THR A 146 -11.98 1.10 -4.09
N MET A 147 -11.97 0.31 -5.16
CA MET A 147 -12.59 -1.01 -5.18
C MET A 147 -11.94 -1.93 -4.14
N VAL A 148 -10.62 -2.02 -4.13
CA VAL A 148 -9.85 -2.81 -3.14
C VAL A 148 -10.11 -2.34 -1.71
N ALA A 149 -10.16 -1.02 -1.47
CA ALA A 149 -10.45 -0.46 -0.14
C ALA A 149 -11.84 -0.84 0.36
N TRP A 150 -12.81 -0.84 -0.54
CA TRP A 150 -14.18 -1.22 -0.20
C TRP A 150 -14.29 -2.72 0.06
N ASP A 151 -13.73 -3.56 -0.78
CA ASP A 151 -13.88 -5.00 -0.68
C ASP A 151 -13.08 -5.64 0.47
N PHE A 152 -11.85 -5.20 0.67
CA PHE A 152 -10.95 -5.82 1.66
C PHE A 152 -10.87 -5.11 3.00
N GLU A 153 -11.49 -3.94 3.16
CA GLU A 153 -11.47 -3.21 4.44
C GLU A 153 -12.84 -2.63 4.82
N MET A 154 -13.44 -1.80 3.97
CA MET A 154 -14.64 -1.05 4.37
C MET A 154 -15.85 -1.95 4.59
N THR A 155 -16.19 -2.76 3.60
CA THR A 155 -17.38 -3.60 3.61
C THR A 155 -17.21 -4.93 4.33
N LEU A 156 -16.04 -5.17 4.95
CA LEU A 156 -15.90 -6.27 5.91
C LEU A 156 -16.89 -6.09 7.07
N GLU A 157 -17.24 -4.86 7.39
CA GLU A 157 -18.34 -4.50 8.29
C GLU A 157 -19.47 -3.89 7.46
N ALA A 158 -20.54 -4.67 7.25
CA ALA A 158 -21.61 -4.33 6.29
C ALA A 158 -22.34 -3.02 6.58
N GLY A 159 -22.49 -2.66 7.85
CA GLY A 159 -23.17 -1.43 8.29
C GLY A 159 -22.28 -0.18 8.27
N TRP A 160 -20.98 -0.34 8.13
CA TRP A 160 -20.04 0.78 8.21
C TRP A 160 -19.66 1.32 6.84
N HIS A 161 -19.76 2.62 6.66
CA HIS A 161 -19.41 3.29 5.42
C HIS A 161 -18.82 4.67 5.63
N SER A 162 -17.84 5.03 4.80
CA SER A 162 -17.23 6.35 4.80
C SER A 162 -16.84 6.77 3.38
N ALA A 163 -17.34 7.93 2.96
CA ALA A 163 -17.05 8.49 1.64
C ALA A 163 -15.55 8.80 1.45
N SER A 164 -14.84 9.14 2.52
CA SER A 164 -13.41 9.48 2.48
C SER A 164 -12.49 8.26 2.65
N TYR A 165 -13.04 7.08 2.97
CA TYR A 165 -12.22 5.91 3.30
C TYR A 165 -11.28 5.47 2.19
N ALA A 166 -11.77 5.45 0.95
CA ALA A 166 -10.95 5.10 -0.20
C ALA A 166 -9.76 6.05 -0.37
N ALA A 167 -9.99 7.37 -0.22
CA ALA A 167 -8.92 8.37 -0.29
C ALA A 167 -7.88 8.15 0.80
N TYR A 168 -8.32 7.91 2.03
CA TYR A 168 -7.47 7.54 3.15
C TYR A 168 -6.65 6.27 2.85
N HIS A 169 -7.31 5.22 2.36
CA HIS A 169 -6.69 3.92 2.09
C HIS A 169 -5.57 4.02 1.05
N PHE A 170 -5.85 4.52 -0.16
CA PHE A 170 -4.82 4.56 -1.19
C PHE A 170 -3.72 5.58 -0.91
N GLN A 171 -4.04 6.69 -0.24
CA GLN A 171 -3.04 7.65 0.23
C GLN A 171 -2.10 7.03 1.29
N SER A 172 -2.67 6.31 2.26
CA SER A 172 -1.90 5.63 3.31
C SER A 172 -0.95 4.58 2.73
N ASN A 173 -1.42 3.79 1.76
CA ASN A 173 -0.60 2.78 1.10
C ASN A 173 0.50 3.41 0.22
N PHE A 174 0.22 4.54 -0.45
CA PHE A 174 1.24 5.26 -1.20
C PHE A 174 2.31 5.87 -0.26
N HIS A 175 1.91 6.35 0.92
CA HIS A 175 2.86 6.76 1.96
C HIS A 175 3.78 5.60 2.38
N GLY A 176 3.20 4.41 2.61
CA GLY A 176 3.96 3.18 2.87
C GLY A 176 4.91 2.81 1.73
N TYR A 177 4.47 2.96 0.47
CA TYR A 177 5.32 2.75 -0.70
C TYR A 177 6.53 3.68 -0.72
N LEU A 178 6.37 4.97 -0.44
CA LEU A 178 7.49 5.92 -0.40
C LEU A 178 8.53 5.52 0.64
N ALA A 179 8.08 5.06 1.80
CA ALA A 179 8.95 4.55 2.85
C ALA A 179 9.71 3.30 2.40
N TYR A 180 8.99 2.31 1.88
CA TYR A 180 9.55 1.10 1.30
C TYR A 180 10.59 1.42 0.20
N PHE A 181 10.25 2.29 -0.73
CA PHE A 181 11.14 2.67 -1.83
C PHE A 181 12.40 3.38 -1.31
N THR A 182 12.28 4.20 -0.28
CA THR A 182 13.44 4.84 0.40
C THR A 182 14.36 3.79 1.01
N LEU A 183 13.82 2.75 1.66
CA LEU A 183 14.59 1.63 2.18
C LEU A 183 15.27 0.84 1.06
N MET A 184 14.56 0.56 -0.02
CA MET A 184 15.11 -0.11 -1.20
C MET A 184 16.28 0.67 -1.80
N LEU A 185 16.12 2.00 -1.98
CA LEU A 185 17.21 2.86 -2.46
C LEU A 185 18.43 2.80 -1.54
N TYR A 186 18.21 2.83 -0.22
CA TYR A 186 19.31 2.76 0.75
C TYR A 186 20.06 1.43 0.69
N VAL A 187 19.37 0.31 0.63
CA VAL A 187 19.97 -1.02 0.52
C VAL A 187 20.78 -1.15 -0.78
N LEU A 188 20.22 -0.67 -1.88
CA LEU A 188 20.89 -0.70 -3.18
C LEU A 188 22.11 0.22 -3.22
N ASP A 189 22.03 1.43 -2.69
CA ASP A 189 23.16 2.36 -2.58
C ASP A 189 24.30 1.77 -1.73
N LYS A 190 23.95 1.22 -0.56
CA LYS A 190 24.92 0.61 0.36
C LYS A 190 25.57 -0.66 -0.23
N SER A 191 24.85 -1.41 -1.05
CA SER A 191 25.39 -2.61 -1.70
C SER A 191 26.50 -2.29 -2.72
N GLY A 192 26.58 -1.05 -3.21
CA GLY A 192 27.51 -0.62 -4.25
C GLY A 192 27.29 -1.29 -5.62
N ARG A 193 26.15 -1.98 -5.78
CA ARG A 193 25.84 -2.78 -6.99
C ARG A 193 25.00 -2.02 -8.03
N LEU A 194 24.58 -0.80 -7.74
CA LEU A 194 23.85 0.02 -8.71
C LEU A 194 24.77 0.37 -9.89
N LYS A 195 24.27 0.17 -11.11
CA LYS A 195 24.98 0.54 -12.34
C LYS A 195 25.11 2.06 -12.44
N ASP A 196 24.02 2.77 -12.19
CA ASP A 196 23.96 4.23 -12.17
C ASP A 196 23.80 4.72 -10.75
N ARG A 197 24.78 5.46 -10.24
CA ARG A 197 24.68 6.09 -8.93
C ARG A 197 23.70 7.26 -8.99
N PHE A 198 22.82 7.33 -8.02
CA PHE A 198 21.91 8.48 -7.88
C PHE A 198 22.45 9.54 -6.91
N ASP A 199 21.99 10.79 -7.12
CA ASP A 199 22.38 11.91 -6.25
C ASP A 199 21.83 11.70 -4.82
N ARG A 200 22.66 11.95 -3.82
CA ARG A 200 22.28 11.90 -2.41
C ARG A 200 21.12 12.83 -2.07
N LYS A 201 20.89 13.88 -2.85
CA LYS A 201 19.74 14.78 -2.71
C LYS A 201 18.39 14.06 -2.85
N ILE A 202 18.35 12.90 -3.50
CA ILE A 202 17.13 12.08 -3.64
C ILE A 202 16.58 11.69 -2.27
N TYR A 203 17.42 11.38 -1.29
CA TYR A 203 16.94 11.09 0.07
C TYR A 203 16.18 12.27 0.68
N ASN A 204 16.67 13.50 0.49
CA ASN A 204 15.94 14.68 0.96
C ASN A 204 14.61 14.89 0.20
N TYR A 205 14.56 14.61 -1.10
CA TYR A 205 13.30 14.67 -1.86
C TYR A 205 12.31 13.61 -1.38
N MET A 206 12.78 12.38 -1.12
CA MET A 206 11.96 11.32 -0.55
C MET A 206 11.45 11.70 0.85
N ALA A 207 12.30 12.30 1.69
CA ALA A 207 11.93 12.76 3.02
C ALA A 207 10.87 13.87 2.98
N GLN A 208 10.98 14.82 2.05
CA GLN A 208 9.97 15.86 1.84
C GLN A 208 8.64 15.26 1.36
N PHE A 209 8.71 14.29 0.46
CA PHE A 209 7.51 13.63 -0.03
C PHE A 209 6.84 12.80 1.08
N MET A 210 7.61 12.04 1.86
CA MET A 210 7.08 11.33 3.03
C MET A 210 6.46 12.29 4.05
N LEU A 211 7.07 13.44 4.32
CA LEU A 211 6.49 14.46 5.21
C LEU A 211 5.15 14.97 4.68
N GLY A 212 5.07 15.31 3.39
CA GLY A 212 3.82 15.74 2.77
C GLY A 212 2.73 14.68 2.88
N MET A 213 3.08 13.40 2.64
CA MET A 213 2.15 12.29 2.80
C MET A 213 1.78 12.02 4.26
N THR A 214 2.67 12.27 5.22
CA THR A 214 2.38 12.19 6.67
C THR A 214 1.30 13.21 7.07
N ILE A 215 1.41 14.46 6.59
CA ILE A 215 0.43 15.52 6.84
C ILE A 215 -0.92 15.18 6.18
N MET A 216 -0.89 14.70 4.94
CA MET A 216 -2.09 14.29 4.23
C MET A 216 -2.77 13.08 4.89
N TRP A 217 -1.97 12.14 5.42
CA TRP A 217 -2.47 10.98 6.13
C TRP A 217 -3.26 11.36 7.39
N VAL A 218 -2.67 12.22 8.24
CA VAL A 218 -3.37 12.67 9.47
C VAL A 218 -4.61 13.49 9.15
N TYR A 219 -4.58 14.27 8.07
CA TYR A 219 -5.74 15.02 7.60
C TYR A 219 -6.91 14.07 7.29
N PHE A 220 -6.72 13.04 6.47
CA PHE A 220 -7.79 12.10 6.14
C PHE A 220 -8.24 11.27 7.35
N TYR A 221 -7.29 10.80 8.16
CA TYR A 221 -7.59 10.01 9.36
C TYR A 221 -8.41 10.83 10.37
N PHE A 222 -7.95 12.04 10.67
CA PHE A 222 -8.62 12.93 11.63
C PHE A 222 -9.96 13.44 11.09
N THR A 223 -10.05 13.82 9.83
CA THR A 223 -11.30 14.27 9.21
C THR A 223 -12.38 13.20 9.29
N GLN A 224 -12.02 11.96 9.00
CA GLN A 224 -12.95 10.83 9.08
C GLN A 224 -13.46 10.63 10.52
N TYR A 225 -12.55 10.61 11.50
CA TYR A 225 -12.92 10.54 12.91
C TYR A 225 -13.80 11.72 13.34
N LEU A 226 -13.44 12.94 12.95
CA LEU A 226 -14.17 14.15 13.29
C LEU A 226 -15.61 14.14 12.76
N VAL A 227 -15.82 13.67 11.53
CA VAL A 227 -17.15 13.58 10.92
C VAL A 227 -18.05 12.64 11.75
N PHE A 228 -17.57 11.48 12.14
CA PHE A 228 -18.34 10.52 12.91
C PHE A 228 -18.62 11.00 14.34
N TRP A 229 -17.58 11.54 15.00
CA TRP A 229 -17.70 12.06 16.37
C TRP A 229 -18.59 13.30 16.45
N TYR A 230 -18.33 14.31 15.62
CA TYR A 230 -19.08 15.56 15.62
C TYR A 230 -20.48 15.41 15.02
N GLY A 231 -20.63 14.57 13.99
CA GLY A 231 -21.91 14.25 13.37
C GLY A 231 -22.84 13.39 14.23
N ARG A 232 -22.36 12.91 15.38
CA ARG A 232 -23.10 12.00 16.28
C ARG A 232 -23.67 10.80 15.54
N LEU A 233 -22.81 10.12 14.77
CA LEU A 233 -23.13 8.90 14.02
C LEU A 233 -22.72 7.67 14.86
N PRO A 234 -23.56 7.21 15.82
CA PRO A 234 -23.15 6.17 16.77
C PRO A 234 -22.76 4.88 16.07
N GLY A 235 -23.56 4.43 15.09
CA GLY A 235 -23.24 3.19 14.36
C GLY A 235 -21.91 3.23 13.62
N ASP A 236 -21.49 4.39 13.11
CA ASP A 236 -20.19 4.53 12.45
C ASP A 236 -19.03 4.66 13.46
N MET A 237 -19.31 5.21 14.66
CA MET A 237 -18.32 5.27 15.75
C MET A 237 -18.07 3.91 16.40
N ASP A 238 -19.02 2.99 16.37
CA ASP A 238 -18.90 1.67 17.01
C ASP A 238 -17.69 0.89 16.52
N ARG A 239 -17.33 1.05 15.25
CA ARG A 239 -16.12 0.42 14.70
C ARG A 239 -14.84 0.96 15.37
N TYR A 240 -14.74 2.28 15.58
CA TYR A 240 -13.61 2.89 16.28
C TYR A 240 -13.58 2.48 17.75
N ILE A 241 -14.74 2.45 18.40
CA ILE A 241 -14.86 2.04 19.81
C ILE A 241 -14.42 0.59 19.96
N ARG A 242 -14.87 -0.32 19.10
CA ARG A 242 -14.43 -1.73 19.09
C ARG A 242 -12.92 -1.90 18.87
N MET A 243 -12.34 -1.07 18.00
CA MET A 243 -10.88 -1.07 17.79
C MET A 243 -10.14 -0.65 19.06
N ILE A 244 -10.68 0.28 19.83
CA ILE A 244 -10.08 0.75 21.09
C ILE A 244 -10.31 -0.27 22.22
N GLU A 245 -11.55 -0.73 22.41
CA GLU A 245 -11.92 -1.63 23.51
C GLU A 245 -11.51 -3.07 23.24
N GLY A 246 -11.41 -3.49 21.99
CA GLY A 246 -11.17 -4.85 21.56
C GLY A 246 -9.73 -5.36 21.67
N GLY A 247 -8.85 -4.69 22.42
CA GLY A 247 -7.44 -5.06 22.54
C GLY A 247 -6.53 -4.39 21.48
N TYR A 248 -7.11 -3.68 20.52
CA TYR A 248 -6.37 -2.96 19.49
C TYR A 248 -5.87 -1.57 19.93
N TYR A 249 -6.16 -1.15 21.18
CA TYR A 249 -5.72 0.15 21.70
C TYR A 249 -4.21 0.34 21.60
N VAL A 250 -3.44 -0.63 22.12
CA VAL A 250 -1.97 -0.53 22.09
C VAL A 250 -1.44 -0.55 20.66
N PRO A 251 -1.82 -1.51 19.79
CA PRO A 251 -1.46 -1.46 18.37
C PRO A 251 -1.92 -0.16 17.69
N GLY A 252 -3.08 0.38 18.03
CA GLY A 252 -3.61 1.65 17.53
C GLY A 252 -2.72 2.84 17.88
N VAL A 253 -2.29 2.93 19.13
CA VAL A 253 -1.32 3.98 19.55
C VAL A 253 0.02 3.81 18.83
N ILE A 254 0.50 2.58 18.67
CA ILE A 254 1.77 2.30 17.99
C ILE A 254 1.71 2.75 16.52
N PHE A 255 0.64 2.43 15.78
CA PHE A 255 0.59 2.88 14.38
C PHE A 255 0.46 4.39 14.25
N LEU A 256 -0.26 5.09 15.15
CA LEU A 256 -0.30 6.56 15.18
C LEU A 256 1.08 7.18 15.42
N LEU A 257 1.84 6.63 16.37
CA LEU A 257 3.22 7.06 16.61
C LEU A 257 4.08 6.85 15.37
N PHE A 258 3.98 5.70 14.72
CA PHE A 258 4.82 5.31 13.59
C PHE A 258 4.43 6.03 12.28
N LYS A 259 3.15 6.30 12.07
CA LYS A 259 2.66 6.95 10.84
C LYS A 259 2.67 8.46 10.90
N PHE A 260 2.51 9.04 12.10
CA PHE A 260 2.36 10.48 12.25
C PHE A 260 3.39 11.11 13.17
N ILE A 261 3.38 10.77 14.47
CA ILE A 261 4.15 11.54 15.47
C ILE A 261 5.65 11.50 15.15
N ILE A 262 6.23 10.31 14.99
CA ILE A 262 7.66 10.16 14.71
C ILE A 262 8.03 10.78 13.36
N PRO A 263 7.36 10.46 12.25
CA PRO A 263 7.68 11.05 10.95
C PRO A 263 7.53 12.57 10.94
N PHE A 264 6.43 13.10 11.48
CA PHE A 264 6.18 14.54 11.49
C PHE A 264 7.22 15.28 12.30
N CYS A 265 7.41 14.93 13.57
CA CYS A 265 8.36 15.60 14.45
C CYS A 265 9.81 15.51 13.94
N THR A 266 10.15 14.42 13.27
CA THR A 266 11.51 14.22 12.77
C THR A 266 11.73 14.90 11.43
N LEU A 267 10.81 14.67 10.45
CA LEU A 267 10.98 15.18 9.09
C LEU A 267 10.60 16.66 8.95
N ALA A 268 9.85 17.27 9.87
CA ALA A 268 9.65 18.71 9.90
C ALA A 268 10.97 19.48 10.10
N ILE A 269 11.92 18.90 10.80
CA ILE A 269 13.23 19.50 11.06
C ILE A 269 14.12 19.37 9.84
N THR A 270 14.53 20.48 9.23
CA THR A 270 15.36 20.51 8.01
C THR A 270 16.67 19.73 8.18
N ARG A 271 17.34 19.84 9.34
CA ARG A 271 18.59 19.11 9.60
C ARG A 271 18.41 17.59 9.51
N SER A 272 17.28 17.07 10.00
CA SER A 272 16.96 15.63 9.97
C SER A 272 16.79 15.12 8.54
N ARG A 273 16.18 15.91 7.66
CA ARG A 273 15.99 15.56 6.23
C ARG A 273 17.30 15.49 5.43
N HIS A 274 18.42 15.98 5.95
CA HIS A 274 19.72 15.86 5.32
C HIS A 274 20.54 14.67 5.83
N SER A 275 20.06 13.97 6.88
CA SER A 275 20.69 12.78 7.43
C SER A 275 20.05 11.51 6.85
N ARG A 276 20.80 10.76 6.03
CA ARG A 276 20.34 9.48 5.48
C ARG A 276 19.89 8.48 6.54
N ALA A 277 20.66 8.40 7.64
CA ALA A 277 20.34 7.46 8.72
C ALA A 277 18.97 7.76 9.35
N ILE A 278 18.69 9.04 9.63
CA ILE A 278 17.40 9.47 10.19
C ILE A 278 16.26 9.17 9.20
N ILE A 279 16.44 9.51 7.92
CA ILE A 279 15.42 9.26 6.90
C ILE A 279 15.09 7.77 6.79
N VAL A 280 16.09 6.91 6.82
CA VAL A 280 15.94 5.45 6.76
C VAL A 280 15.22 4.91 8.00
N ILE A 281 15.56 5.38 9.19
CA ILE A 281 14.88 5.00 10.44
C ILE A 281 13.41 5.43 10.39
N VAL A 282 13.12 6.66 9.97
CA VAL A 282 11.74 7.13 9.82
C VAL A 282 10.97 6.31 8.77
N ALA A 283 11.61 5.96 7.66
CA ALA A 283 11.00 5.09 6.64
C ALA A 283 10.66 3.70 7.20
N MET A 284 11.49 3.12 8.08
CA MET A 284 11.14 1.86 8.76
C MET A 284 9.89 2.01 9.63
N PHE A 285 9.77 3.09 10.40
CA PHE A 285 8.58 3.36 11.20
C PHE A 285 7.33 3.54 10.34
N ILE A 286 7.40 4.32 9.27
CA ILE A 286 6.26 4.51 8.36
C ILE A 286 5.81 3.18 7.74
N LEU A 287 6.75 2.35 7.28
CA LEU A 287 6.44 1.06 6.67
C LEU A 287 5.80 0.10 7.67
N ALA A 288 6.39 -0.04 8.85
CA ALA A 288 5.85 -0.85 9.93
C ALA A 288 4.47 -0.35 10.40
N GLY A 289 4.32 0.98 10.52
CA GLY A 289 3.04 1.60 10.86
C GLY A 289 1.98 1.38 9.78
N THR A 290 2.34 1.39 8.49
CA THR A 290 1.40 1.11 7.39
C THR A 290 0.92 -0.35 7.44
N TRP A 291 1.83 -1.29 7.69
CA TRP A 291 1.47 -2.70 7.84
C TRP A 291 0.52 -2.92 9.03
N LEU A 292 0.87 -2.35 10.19
CA LEU A 292 0.07 -2.45 11.41
C LEU A 292 -1.31 -1.80 11.26
N GLU A 293 -1.37 -0.64 10.60
CA GLU A 293 -2.61 0.06 10.27
C GLU A 293 -3.54 -0.80 9.43
N ARG A 294 -3.05 -1.42 8.36
CA ARG A 294 -3.84 -2.33 7.51
C ARG A 294 -4.36 -3.51 8.31
N TYR A 295 -3.50 -4.12 9.11
CA TYR A 295 -3.90 -5.22 9.98
C TYR A 295 -5.05 -4.85 10.93
N ILE A 296 -4.96 -3.69 11.59
CA ILE A 296 -6.00 -3.24 12.53
C ILE A 296 -7.33 -2.96 11.81
N TRP A 297 -7.29 -2.32 10.63
CA TRP A 297 -8.50 -2.06 9.86
C TRP A 297 -9.19 -3.33 9.38
N ILE A 298 -8.44 -4.38 9.05
CA ILE A 298 -8.98 -5.67 8.61
C ILE A 298 -9.45 -6.48 9.83
N SER A 299 -8.55 -6.77 10.75
CA SER A 299 -8.83 -7.63 11.90
C SER A 299 -9.83 -7.02 12.88
N GLY A 300 -9.81 -5.69 13.06
CA GLY A 300 -10.76 -4.95 13.90
C GLY A 300 -12.15 -4.76 13.31
N SER A 301 -12.39 -5.18 12.06
CA SER A 301 -13.71 -5.13 11.41
C SER A 301 -14.71 -6.13 11.98
N VAL A 302 -14.21 -7.15 12.69
CA VAL A 302 -15.02 -8.20 13.33
C VAL A 302 -14.99 -7.98 14.84
N SER A 303 -15.94 -8.57 15.55
CA SER A 303 -16.05 -8.48 17.01
C SER A 303 -14.68 -8.63 17.70
N SER A 304 -14.47 -7.86 18.77
CA SER A 304 -13.33 -7.96 19.70
C SER A 304 -13.08 -9.39 20.23
N ARG A 305 -14.09 -10.24 20.17
CA ARG A 305 -14.00 -11.67 20.51
C ARG A 305 -12.94 -12.43 19.68
N PHE A 306 -12.64 -11.94 18.48
CA PHE A 306 -11.65 -12.53 17.56
C PHE A 306 -10.32 -11.78 17.56
N PHE A 307 -10.06 -10.98 18.60
CA PHE A 307 -8.80 -10.28 18.73
C PHE A 307 -7.61 -11.26 18.65
N HIS A 308 -6.68 -10.90 17.80
CA HIS A 308 -5.42 -11.61 17.64
C HIS A 308 -4.28 -10.59 17.64
N THR A 309 -3.26 -10.84 18.44
CA THR A 309 -2.07 -9.98 18.42
C THR A 309 -1.27 -10.28 17.15
N PRO A 310 -1.01 -9.28 16.29
CA PRO A 310 -0.28 -9.53 15.04
C PRO A 310 1.13 -10.08 15.32
N LEU A 311 1.56 -11.02 14.49
CA LEU A 311 2.87 -11.70 14.59
C LEU A 311 3.10 -12.49 15.89
N SER A 312 2.06 -12.83 16.62
CA SER A 312 2.16 -13.63 17.83
C SER A 312 2.17 -15.15 17.59
N SER A 313 1.64 -15.58 16.45
CA SER A 313 1.61 -16.99 16.06
C SER A 313 2.75 -17.35 15.10
N MET A 314 3.16 -18.62 15.14
CA MET A 314 4.14 -19.15 14.17
C MET A 314 3.63 -19.01 12.73
N PHE A 315 2.33 -19.16 12.52
CA PHE A 315 1.69 -18.99 11.22
C PHE A 315 1.89 -17.57 10.69
N ASP A 316 1.64 -16.54 11.50
CA ASP A 316 1.77 -15.14 11.11
C ASP A 316 3.19 -14.81 10.65
N VAL A 317 4.17 -15.25 11.47
CA VAL A 317 5.60 -15.01 11.21
C VAL A 317 6.05 -15.75 9.94
N LEU A 318 5.67 -17.02 9.78
CA LEU A 318 6.04 -17.81 8.62
C LEU A 318 5.43 -17.26 7.33
N VAL A 319 4.12 -16.97 7.33
CA VAL A 319 3.43 -16.44 6.15
C VAL A 319 4.03 -15.09 5.73
N THR A 320 4.17 -14.16 6.68
CA THR A 320 4.76 -12.84 6.39
C THR A 320 6.20 -12.98 5.92
N GLY A 321 7.00 -13.86 6.57
CA GLY A 321 8.39 -14.12 6.20
C GLY A 321 8.53 -14.72 4.80
N ILE A 322 7.70 -15.70 4.44
CA ILE A 322 7.71 -16.32 3.10
C ILE A 322 7.34 -15.29 2.03
N ILE A 323 6.28 -14.50 2.24
CA ILE A 323 5.85 -13.47 1.29
C ILE A 323 6.95 -12.42 1.12
N ALA A 324 7.53 -11.93 2.21
CA ALA A 324 8.63 -10.96 2.16
C ALA A 324 9.87 -11.52 1.45
N ALA A 325 10.27 -12.75 1.75
CA ALA A 325 11.40 -13.41 1.11
C ALA A 325 11.16 -13.59 -0.40
N THR A 326 9.97 -14.04 -0.79
CA THR A 326 9.59 -14.21 -2.20
C THR A 326 9.61 -12.86 -2.94
N ALA A 327 9.09 -11.80 -2.31
CA ALA A 327 9.11 -10.44 -2.87
C ALA A 327 10.56 -9.93 -3.06
N ILE A 328 11.43 -10.13 -2.08
CA ILE A 328 12.84 -9.74 -2.17
C ILE A 328 13.56 -10.51 -3.26
N LEU A 329 13.34 -11.83 -3.40
CA LEU A 329 13.94 -12.66 -4.44
C LEU A 329 13.45 -12.22 -5.83
N ALA A 330 12.16 -11.97 -5.99
CA ALA A 330 11.59 -11.47 -7.25
C ALA A 330 12.17 -10.11 -7.65
N LEU A 331 12.29 -9.19 -6.69
CA LEU A 331 12.93 -7.88 -6.91
C LEU A 331 14.40 -8.03 -7.30
N ARG A 332 15.14 -8.85 -6.57
CA ARG A 332 16.55 -9.11 -6.91
C ARG A 332 16.68 -9.67 -8.32
N TRP A 333 15.84 -10.65 -8.68
CA TRP A 333 15.83 -11.24 -10.01
C TRP A 333 15.59 -10.21 -11.11
N ILE A 334 14.57 -9.35 -10.97
CA ILE A 334 14.22 -8.35 -11.99
C ILE A 334 15.29 -7.26 -12.12
N LEU A 335 15.87 -6.83 -10.99
CA LEU A 335 16.94 -5.83 -11.00
C LEU A 335 18.20 -6.32 -11.71
N ILE A 336 18.55 -7.61 -11.57
CA ILE A 336 19.63 -8.25 -12.31
C ILE A 336 19.25 -8.40 -13.79
N ARG A 337 18.04 -8.88 -14.08
CA ARG A 337 17.55 -9.12 -15.45
C ARG A 337 17.53 -7.84 -16.30
N TYR A 338 17.23 -6.71 -15.70
CA TYR A 338 17.21 -5.41 -16.39
C TYR A 338 18.55 -4.64 -16.29
N GLU A 339 19.62 -5.32 -15.88
CA GLU A 339 20.95 -4.73 -15.74
C GLU A 339 20.98 -3.43 -14.90
N LEU A 340 20.06 -3.28 -13.96
CA LEU A 340 20.06 -2.17 -13.01
C LEU A 340 21.10 -2.39 -11.90
N LEU A 341 21.52 -3.64 -11.72
CA LEU A 341 22.62 -4.03 -10.84
C LEU A 341 23.80 -4.52 -11.68
N THR A 342 25.01 -4.18 -11.24
CA THR A 342 26.25 -4.78 -11.79
C THR A 342 26.29 -6.26 -11.43
N SER A 343 26.48 -7.13 -12.43
CA SER A 343 26.75 -8.54 -12.18
C SER A 343 28.18 -8.68 -11.66
N LYS A 344 28.38 -8.51 -10.36
CA LYS A 344 29.57 -9.06 -9.70
C LYS A 344 29.15 -10.42 -9.15
N ALA A 345 29.78 -11.45 -9.74
CA ALA A 345 29.75 -12.78 -9.23
C ALA A 345 30.16 -12.86 -7.76
#